data_bf162c459452b179b3ba2edfe70ffc7c
#
_entry.id   bf162c459452b179b3ba2edfe70ffc7c
#
_cell.length_a   1.000
_cell.length_b   1.000
_cell.length_c   1.000
_cell.angle_alpha   90.00
_cell.angle_beta   90.00
_cell.angle_gamma   90.00
#
_symmetry.space_group_name_H-M   'P 1'
#
loop_
_entity.id
_entity.type
_entity.pdbx_description
1 polymer ?
#
loop_
_entity_poly.entity_id
_entity_poly.type
_entity_poly.pdbx_seq_one_letter_code
_entity_poly.pdbx_strand_id
1 'polypeptide(L)'
;VVMVFSILLQIPIGMALAQSWNSELCRICGDIVGKEMELFGVHLWLAPAMNIYRSPMCGRNFEYYSEDPVLSGSIPAAITEGVQAHPGRGTTIKHLACNNQETNRYFSNSVLSERALREI
;
A
#
# COMPACT_ATOMS: atom_id res chain seq x y z
N VAL A 1 -15.77 0.19 -8.80
CA VAL A 1 -14.66 0.36 -7.84
C VAL A 1 -15.05 1.49 -6.91
N VAL A 2 -15.34 1.18 -5.66
CA VAL A 2 -15.67 2.20 -4.65
C VAL A 2 -14.38 2.49 -3.90
N MET A 3 -13.89 3.71 -3.98
CA MET A 3 -12.87 4.19 -3.04
C MET A 3 -13.58 4.40 -1.70
N VAL A 4 -13.33 3.52 -0.75
CA VAL A 4 -13.80 3.74 0.62
C VAL A 4 -12.80 4.65 1.30
N PHE A 5 -13.18 5.89 1.51
CA PHE A 5 -12.55 6.69 2.52
C PHE A 5 -13.10 6.21 3.86
N SER A 6 -12.23 5.78 4.76
CA SER A 6 -12.62 5.42 6.11
C SER A 6 -13.30 6.63 6.76
N ILE A 7 -14.60 6.56 6.93
CA ILE A 7 -15.39 7.63 7.58
C ILE A 7 -15.42 7.38 9.09
N LEU A 8 -15.13 6.16 9.52
CA LEU A 8 -15.28 5.74 10.92
C LEU A 8 -13.97 5.77 11.70
N LEU A 9 -12.85 5.47 11.06
CA LEU A 9 -11.54 5.47 11.70
C LEU A 9 -10.48 6.14 10.83
N GLN A 10 -9.79 7.12 11.43
CA GLN A 10 -8.62 7.72 10.81
C GLN A 10 -7.39 6.90 11.16
N ILE A 11 -6.91 6.12 10.19
CA ILE A 11 -5.67 5.36 10.29
C ILE A 11 -4.53 6.26 9.81
N PRO A 12 -3.36 6.26 10.49
CA PRO A 12 -2.19 6.98 10.03
C PRO A 12 -1.79 6.59 8.61
N ILE A 13 -1.14 7.51 7.90
CA ILE A 13 -0.61 7.23 6.55
C ILE A 13 0.42 6.10 6.58
N GLY A 14 0.62 5.43 5.45
CA GLY A 14 1.50 4.26 5.32
C GLY A 14 2.90 4.47 5.88
N MET A 15 3.51 5.63 5.63
CA MET A 15 4.83 5.97 6.16
C MET A 15 4.86 5.99 7.71
N ALA A 16 3.82 6.53 8.36
CA ALA A 16 3.76 6.55 9.83
C ALA A 16 3.57 5.14 10.40
N LEU A 17 2.79 4.30 9.72
CA LEU A 17 2.65 2.88 10.09
C LEU A 17 3.98 2.14 9.95
N ALA A 18 4.70 2.36 8.86
CA ALA A 18 5.99 1.72 8.61
C ALA A 18 7.04 2.12 9.65
N GLN A 19 7.06 3.38 10.09
CA GLN A 19 7.98 3.86 11.14
C GLN A 19 7.73 3.22 12.50
N SER A 20 6.59 2.58 12.72
CA SER A 20 6.33 1.82 13.94
C SER A 20 7.16 0.53 14.04
N TRP A 21 7.61 -0.01 12.91
CA TRP A 21 8.28 -1.33 12.79
C TRP A 21 7.48 -2.47 13.41
N ASN A 22 6.18 -2.29 13.56
CA ASN A 22 5.28 -3.21 14.25
C ASN A 22 4.28 -3.82 13.27
N SER A 23 4.59 -5.01 12.77
CA SER A 23 3.73 -5.74 11.84
C SER A 23 2.38 -6.13 12.47
N GLU A 24 2.34 -6.44 13.76
CA GLU A 24 1.08 -6.77 14.44
C GLU A 24 0.15 -5.57 14.52
N LEU A 25 0.66 -4.37 14.85
CA LEU A 25 -0.12 -3.14 14.78
C LEU A 25 -0.67 -2.92 13.37
N CYS A 26 0.13 -3.14 12.34
CA CYS A 26 -0.28 -2.99 10.96
C CYS A 26 -1.32 -4.04 10.54
N ARG A 27 -1.22 -5.27 11.03
CA ARG A 27 -2.24 -6.31 10.84
C ARG A 27 -3.57 -5.90 11.47
N ILE A 28 -3.55 -5.33 12.68
CA ILE A 28 -4.75 -4.78 13.34
C ILE A 28 -5.37 -3.65 12.53
N CYS A 29 -4.57 -2.76 11.95
CA CYS A 29 -5.06 -1.73 11.03
C CYS A 29 -5.75 -2.36 9.81
N GLY A 30 -5.19 -3.43 9.26
CA GLY A 30 -5.80 -4.19 8.18
C GLY A 30 -7.14 -4.83 8.58
N ASP A 31 -7.23 -5.40 9.78
CA ASP A 31 -8.48 -5.96 10.32
C ASP A 31 -9.58 -4.89 10.44
N ILE A 32 -9.23 -3.70 10.89
CA ILE A 32 -10.16 -2.56 10.96
C ILE A 32 -10.67 -2.21 9.56
N VAL A 33 -9.77 -2.10 8.58
CA VAL A 33 -10.16 -1.83 7.18
C VAL A 33 -11.06 -2.93 6.64
N GLY A 34 -10.76 -4.20 6.92
CA GLY A 34 -11.58 -5.34 6.53
C GLY A 34 -13.00 -5.26 7.08
N LYS A 35 -13.15 -4.90 8.36
CA LYS A 35 -14.46 -4.67 8.98
C LYS A 35 -15.23 -3.52 8.32
N GLU A 36 -14.57 -2.42 8.02
CA GLU A 36 -15.21 -1.32 7.30
C GLU A 36 -15.64 -1.74 5.89
N MET A 37 -14.81 -2.51 5.18
CA MET A 37 -15.16 -3.08 3.89
C MET A 37 -16.42 -3.98 3.96
N GLU A 38 -16.58 -4.73 5.04
CA GLU A 38 -17.82 -5.51 5.27
C GLU A 38 -19.03 -4.60 5.44
N LEU A 39 -18.91 -3.58 6.29
CA LEU A 39 -19.99 -2.64 6.58
C LEU A 39 -20.46 -1.88 5.33
N PHE A 40 -19.53 -1.55 4.44
CA PHE A 40 -19.82 -0.79 3.21
C PHE A 40 -20.03 -1.67 1.97
N GLY A 41 -20.00 -2.99 2.09
CA GLY A 41 -20.18 -3.91 0.95
C GLY A 41 -19.05 -3.82 -0.09
N VAL A 42 -17.83 -3.46 0.33
CA VAL A 42 -16.67 -3.35 -0.55
C VAL A 42 -15.93 -4.67 -0.59
N HIS A 43 -15.62 -5.18 -1.79
CA HIS A 43 -14.93 -6.46 -1.98
C HIS A 43 -13.43 -6.31 -2.22
N LEU A 44 -13.02 -5.25 -2.93
CA LEU A 44 -11.61 -5.00 -3.24
C LEU A 44 -11.20 -3.60 -2.81
N TRP A 45 -10.13 -3.54 -2.03
CA TRP A 45 -9.47 -2.31 -1.64
C TRP A 45 -8.26 -2.05 -2.55
N LEU A 46 -8.18 -0.85 -3.16
CA LEU A 46 -7.08 -0.46 -4.05
C LEU A 46 -5.84 -0.01 -3.26
N ALA A 47 -5.41 -0.84 -2.35
CA ALA A 47 -4.26 -0.69 -1.47
C ALA A 47 -3.86 -2.10 -0.95
N PRO A 48 -2.73 -2.23 -0.26
CA PRO A 48 -1.71 -1.22 0.04
C PRO A 48 -0.85 -0.84 -1.17
N ALA A 49 -0.29 0.38 -1.14
CA ALA A 49 0.63 0.85 -2.17
C ALA A 49 2.07 0.70 -1.68
N MET A 50 2.74 -0.36 -2.10
CA MET A 50 4.06 -0.75 -1.61
C MET A 50 5.23 -0.39 -2.54
N ASN A 51 5.03 0.62 -3.38
CA ASN A 51 6.12 1.16 -4.19
C ASN A 51 7.14 1.87 -3.29
N ILE A 52 8.43 1.72 -3.54
CA ILE A 52 9.46 2.32 -2.70
C ILE A 52 9.66 3.81 -2.99
N TYR A 53 10.10 4.57 -1.99
CA TYR A 53 10.47 5.97 -2.14
C TYR A 53 11.81 6.10 -2.86
N ARG A 54 11.80 6.25 -4.17
CA ARG A 54 13.00 6.50 -4.98
C ARG A 54 13.25 7.98 -5.19
N SER A 55 12.17 8.75 -5.32
CA SER A 55 12.25 10.19 -5.54
C SER A 55 11.35 10.92 -4.54
N PRO A 56 11.87 11.91 -3.79
CA PRO A 56 11.05 12.71 -2.90
C PRO A 56 9.99 13.55 -3.64
N MET A 57 10.18 13.74 -4.95
CA MET A 57 9.27 14.51 -5.80
C MET A 57 8.07 13.71 -6.32
N CYS A 58 8.00 12.41 -6.03
CA CYS A 58 6.85 11.61 -6.45
C CYS A 58 5.59 12.04 -5.70
N GLY A 59 4.58 12.50 -6.43
CA GLY A 59 3.32 13.00 -5.88
C GLY A 59 2.48 11.96 -5.14
N ARG A 60 2.84 10.67 -5.23
CA ARG A 60 2.15 9.57 -4.56
C ARG A 60 2.89 8.98 -3.36
N ASN A 61 4.00 9.58 -2.94
CA ASN A 61 4.74 9.11 -1.76
C ASN A 61 3.88 9.05 -0.48
N PHE A 62 2.84 9.88 -0.38
CA PHE A 62 1.95 9.89 0.79
C PHE A 62 1.25 8.54 1.04
N GLU A 63 1.04 7.73 0.02
CA GLU A 63 0.40 6.41 0.14
C GLU A 63 1.40 5.25 0.24
N TYR A 64 2.71 5.52 0.12
CA TYR A 64 3.76 4.52 0.21
C TYR A 64 4.30 4.38 1.64
N TYR A 65 5.16 3.40 1.88
CA TYR A 65 5.59 3.02 3.23
C TYR A 65 7.02 3.41 3.55
N SER A 66 7.98 3.12 2.66
CA SER A 66 9.41 3.33 2.92
C SER A 66 10.22 3.37 1.63
N GLU A 67 11.48 3.81 1.75
CA GLU A 67 12.52 3.60 0.75
C GLU A 67 13.15 2.20 0.87
N ASP A 68 13.01 1.54 2.03
CA ASP A 68 13.48 0.19 2.28
C ASP A 68 12.51 -0.84 1.70
N PRO A 69 12.96 -1.73 0.77
CA PRO A 69 12.09 -2.73 0.16
C PRO A 69 11.61 -3.80 1.16
N VAL A 70 12.38 -4.14 2.19
CA VAL A 70 11.98 -5.12 3.20
C VAL A 70 10.84 -4.57 4.03
N LEU A 71 10.95 -3.31 4.47
CA LEU A 71 9.91 -2.66 5.23
C LEU A 71 8.65 -2.42 4.37
N SER A 72 8.85 -1.97 3.10
CA SER A 72 7.77 -1.77 2.13
C SER A 72 7.08 -3.07 1.70
N GLY A 73 7.70 -4.22 1.91
CA GLY A 73 7.09 -5.53 1.71
C GLY A 73 6.35 -6.02 2.97
N SER A 74 7.04 -6.00 4.11
CA SER A 74 6.56 -6.63 5.36
C SER A 74 5.33 -5.93 5.95
N ILE A 75 5.31 -4.60 5.98
CA ILE A 75 4.20 -3.83 6.55
C ILE A 75 2.93 -3.95 5.71
N PRO A 76 2.96 -3.73 4.39
CA PRO A 76 1.79 -3.98 3.55
C PRO A 76 1.30 -5.43 3.56
N ALA A 77 2.20 -6.41 3.69
CA ALA A 77 1.82 -7.81 3.82
C ALA A 77 0.97 -8.03 5.09
N ALA A 78 1.42 -7.52 6.23
CA ALA A 78 0.67 -7.60 7.48
C ALA A 78 -0.71 -6.92 7.39
N ILE A 79 -0.80 -5.75 6.74
CA ILE A 79 -2.08 -5.08 6.48
C ILE A 79 -2.99 -5.97 5.60
N THR A 80 -2.43 -6.55 4.55
CA THR A 80 -3.16 -7.46 3.66
C THR A 80 -3.72 -8.67 4.39
N GLU A 81 -2.92 -9.29 5.26
CA GLU A 81 -3.38 -10.39 6.12
C GLU A 81 -4.58 -9.97 6.99
N GLY A 82 -4.52 -8.79 7.59
CA GLY A 82 -5.62 -8.25 8.37
C GLY A 82 -6.90 -8.07 7.57
N VAL A 83 -6.81 -7.45 6.39
CA VAL A 83 -7.96 -7.25 5.48
C VAL A 83 -8.54 -8.60 5.04
N GLN A 84 -7.70 -9.51 4.62
CA GLN A 84 -8.11 -10.80 4.04
C GLN A 84 -8.55 -11.84 5.09
N ALA A 85 -8.42 -11.52 6.39
CA ALA A 85 -9.09 -12.29 7.44
C ALA A 85 -10.62 -12.19 7.36
N HIS A 86 -11.14 -11.21 6.64
CA HIS A 86 -12.57 -11.00 6.41
C HIS A 86 -13.03 -11.70 5.11
N PRO A 87 -13.97 -12.65 5.17
CA PRO A 87 -14.41 -13.42 4.01
C PRO A 87 -14.91 -12.52 2.85
N GLY A 88 -14.40 -12.78 1.65
CA GLY A 88 -14.78 -12.03 0.45
C GLY A 88 -14.23 -10.62 0.37
N ARG A 89 -13.23 -10.29 1.20
CA ARG A 89 -12.48 -9.03 1.13
C ARG A 89 -11.07 -9.30 0.62
N GLY A 90 -10.58 -8.40 -0.22
CA GLY A 90 -9.25 -8.53 -0.80
C GLY A 90 -8.56 -7.20 -0.98
N THR A 91 -7.25 -7.25 -1.11
CA THR A 91 -6.40 -6.11 -1.41
C THR A 91 -5.93 -6.12 -2.86
N THR A 92 -5.59 -4.97 -3.39
CA THR A 92 -4.94 -4.81 -4.69
C THR A 92 -3.59 -4.17 -4.45
N ILE A 93 -2.59 -5.02 -4.27
CA ILE A 93 -1.20 -4.57 -4.08
C ILE A 93 -0.74 -3.81 -5.32
N LYS A 94 -0.17 -2.63 -5.11
CA LYS A 94 0.24 -1.73 -6.20
C LYS A 94 1.53 -0.99 -5.82
N HIS A 95 2.35 -0.54 -6.74
CA HIS A 95 2.21 -0.62 -8.18
C HIS A 95 3.20 -1.65 -8.72
N LEU A 96 2.80 -2.43 -9.68
CA LEU A 96 3.73 -3.28 -10.42
C LEU A 96 4.04 -2.58 -11.75
N ALA A 97 5.22 -1.99 -11.93
CA ALA A 97 6.23 -1.68 -10.93
C ALA A 97 6.85 -0.31 -11.24
N CYS A 98 7.63 0.21 -10.26
CA CYS A 98 8.45 1.41 -10.47
C CYS A 98 7.66 2.71 -10.70
N ASN A 99 6.56 2.90 -10.02
CA ASN A 99 5.81 4.16 -10.07
C ASN A 99 6.48 5.22 -9.18
N ASN A 100 7.62 5.75 -9.63
CA ASN A 100 8.47 6.65 -8.86
C ASN A 100 8.30 8.13 -9.22
N GLN A 101 7.39 8.45 -10.15
CA GLN A 101 7.03 9.80 -10.54
C GLN A 101 5.62 9.82 -11.16
N GLU A 102 4.95 10.97 -11.14
CA GLU A 102 3.59 11.13 -11.66
C GLU A 102 3.53 12.06 -12.89
N THR A 103 4.59 12.81 -13.16
CA THR A 103 4.63 13.74 -14.30
C THR A 103 4.50 12.98 -15.61
N ASN A 104 3.46 13.28 -16.37
CA ASN A 104 3.20 12.67 -17.68
C ASN A 104 3.16 11.12 -17.66
N ARG A 105 2.66 10.53 -16.57
CA ARG A 105 2.75 9.08 -16.26
C ARG A 105 2.15 8.18 -17.34
N TYR A 106 1.17 8.65 -18.10
CA TYR A 106 0.55 7.86 -19.18
C TYR A 106 1.46 7.71 -20.42
N PHE A 107 2.50 8.54 -20.52
CA PHE A 107 3.41 8.57 -21.67
C PHE A 107 4.87 8.39 -21.23
N SER A 108 5.13 8.20 -19.96
CA SER A 108 6.47 7.92 -19.44
C SER A 108 6.73 6.42 -19.37
N ASN A 109 8.01 6.06 -19.45
CA ASN A 109 8.46 4.68 -19.31
C ASN A 109 9.53 4.59 -18.22
N SER A 110 9.39 3.65 -17.31
CA SER A 110 10.40 3.36 -16.29
C SER A 110 11.46 2.43 -16.91
N VAL A 111 12.63 2.98 -17.17
CA VAL A 111 13.73 2.24 -17.80
C VAL A 111 14.71 1.78 -16.74
N LEU A 112 14.81 0.48 -16.53
CA LEU A 112 15.74 -0.15 -15.59
C LEU A 112 16.11 -1.56 -16.08
N SER A 113 17.24 -2.09 -15.58
CA SER A 113 17.61 -3.47 -15.88
C SER A 113 16.80 -4.46 -15.04
N GLU A 114 16.63 -5.68 -15.52
CA GLU A 114 15.99 -6.75 -14.75
C GLU A 114 16.73 -6.99 -13.42
N ARG A 115 18.08 -6.93 -13.43
CA ARG A 115 18.87 -7.03 -12.23
C ARG A 115 18.50 -5.98 -11.18
N ALA A 116 18.45 -4.70 -11.58
CA ALA A 116 18.07 -3.61 -10.67
C ALA A 116 16.65 -3.80 -10.12
N LEU A 117 15.71 -4.26 -10.96
CA LEU A 117 14.35 -4.54 -10.54
C LEU A 117 14.27 -5.64 -9.48
N ARG A 118 15.11 -6.68 -9.58
CA ARG A 118 15.11 -7.82 -8.66
C ARG A 118 15.93 -7.59 -7.40
N GLU A 119 16.91 -6.70 -7.44
CA GLU A 119 17.75 -6.39 -6.27
C GLU A 119 17.10 -5.39 -5.33
N ILE A 120 16.08 -4.69 -5.80
CA ILE A 120 15.28 -3.74 -5.03
C ILE A 120 13.88 -4.31 -4.80
#